data_72c516eea99190e41e73ed189b0833a2
#
_entry.id   72c516eea99190e41e73ed189b0833a2
#
_cell.length_a   1.000
_cell.length_b   1.000
_cell.length_c   1.000
_cell.angle_alpha   90.00
_cell.angle_beta   90.00
_cell.angle_gamma   90.00
#
_symmetry.space_group_name_H-M   'P 1'
#
loop_
_entity.id
_entity.type
_entity.pdbx_description
1 polymer ?
#
loop_
_entity_poly.entity_id
_entity_poly.type
_entity_poly.pdbx_seq_one_letter_code
_entity_poly.pdbx_strand_id
1 'polypeptide(L)'
;MKINRLFIVAALMAALFTSCKKANIDVDTTPIAQNGSGVSGEVFGIWTKGSVVRVTGDIIVPASKSLIIEEGVTVIMDTIAKPEFIVLGNLYSMGSAASPVKITVEENYRTAANKYGKLWGGILAATSCTELLLDNTIIEYGGGATTEASTSVKMGLYKAKSGENTPALWFSNVKGKLVVTNSTFRYFRDDCTYIEGGKIIFSNNRFYSTGLVGGEGINIKSGCLADISYNLFYATNTNALKLSNVGDRTPQAHVVAYNNTMLNTGWRRPTAKGGSVWLEATVYAELYNNLFANTRFGIKRDLKLPEDKRSIFKNSLYYGYSQATVDQFQPKTDIVGGTNDVIGKLAGENDPKFANYPLNTATDNPALNESWDFHLLPGSAALNKGTTAFVRNFPDGLTVNGILYPSPAPSVNIGAFGLK
;
A
#
# COMPACT_ATOMS: atom_id res chain seq x y z
N MET A 1 -71.95 15.90 7.07
CA MET A 1 -70.84 16.80 7.33
C MET A 1 -69.58 15.98 7.73
N LYS A 2 -68.87 15.44 6.73
CA LYS A 2 -67.65 14.62 6.88
C LYS A 2 -66.65 15.03 5.78
N ILE A 3 -65.98 16.16 5.95
CA ILE A 3 -64.85 16.59 5.14
C ILE A 3 -64.03 17.45 6.10
N ASN A 4 -62.87 16.99 6.55
CA ASN A 4 -61.77 17.78 7.10
C ASN A 4 -60.80 16.96 7.97
N ARG A 5 -60.57 15.67 7.66
CA ARG A 5 -59.47 14.91 8.30
C ARG A 5 -58.38 14.43 7.34
N LEU A 6 -58.48 14.73 6.04
CA LEU A 6 -57.52 14.21 5.03
C LEU A 6 -56.42 15.22 4.66
N PHE A 7 -56.51 16.50 5.09
CA PHE A 7 -55.51 17.52 4.75
C PHE A 7 -54.43 17.74 5.79
N ILE A 8 -54.56 17.17 7.00
CA ILE A 8 -53.56 17.34 8.08
C ILE A 8 -52.48 16.28 8.03
N VAL A 9 -52.72 15.12 7.42
CA VAL A 9 -51.72 14.04 7.31
C VAL A 9 -50.72 14.25 6.15
N ALA A 10 -51.12 15.01 5.11
CA ALA A 10 -50.25 15.33 3.98
C ALA A 10 -49.20 16.43 4.30
N ALA A 11 -49.49 17.29 5.28
CA ALA A 11 -48.58 18.37 5.67
C ALA A 11 -47.48 17.92 6.67
N LEU A 12 -47.66 16.79 7.38
CA LEU A 12 -46.65 16.26 8.31
C LEU A 12 -45.64 15.32 7.66
N MET A 13 -45.87 14.84 6.45
CA MET A 13 -44.86 14.02 5.72
C MET A 13 -43.90 14.83 4.85
N ALA A 14 -44.11 16.14 4.67
CA ALA A 14 -43.24 17.01 3.90
C ALA A 14 -42.07 17.62 4.72
N ALA A 15 -42.02 17.39 6.03
CA ALA A 15 -41.04 18.02 6.92
C ALA A 15 -39.88 17.11 7.38
N LEU A 16 -39.75 15.88 6.82
CA LEU A 16 -38.68 14.94 7.19
C LEU A 16 -37.58 14.79 6.14
N PHE A 17 -37.59 15.61 5.10
CA PHE A 17 -36.42 15.76 4.23
C PHE A 17 -35.57 16.94 4.68
N THR A 18 -35.13 16.95 5.93
CA THR A 18 -33.97 17.73 6.30
C THR A 18 -32.75 17.04 5.69
N SER A 19 -32.42 17.51 4.52
CA SER A 19 -31.14 17.30 3.85
C SER A 19 -30.00 17.30 4.88
N CYS A 20 -29.40 16.16 5.14
CA CYS A 20 -28.01 16.13 5.59
C CYS A 20 -27.22 16.87 4.52
N LYS A 21 -26.92 18.14 4.72
CA LYS A 21 -25.86 18.82 3.98
C LYS A 21 -24.60 18.04 4.29
N LYS A 22 -24.17 17.17 3.35
CA LYS A 22 -22.77 16.79 3.29
C LYS A 22 -22.00 18.09 3.36
N ALA A 23 -21.09 18.21 4.30
CA ALA A 23 -20.07 19.23 4.25
C ALA A 23 -19.33 18.97 2.93
N ASN A 24 -19.69 19.69 1.88
CA ASN A 24 -18.86 19.77 0.69
C ASN A 24 -17.58 20.42 1.19
N ILE A 25 -16.50 19.65 1.26
CA ILE A 25 -15.17 20.21 1.30
C ILE A 25 -15.09 20.98 -0.01
N ASP A 26 -15.06 22.31 0.07
CA ASP A 26 -14.83 23.15 -1.10
C ASP A 26 -13.45 22.77 -1.65
N VAL A 27 -13.45 21.92 -2.67
CA VAL A 27 -12.25 21.64 -3.43
C VAL A 27 -12.00 22.90 -4.23
N ASP A 28 -11.00 23.68 -3.80
CA ASP A 28 -10.53 24.82 -4.59
C ASP A 28 -9.95 24.26 -5.88
N THR A 29 -10.72 24.33 -6.96
CA THR A 29 -10.34 23.82 -8.28
C THR A 29 -9.49 24.80 -9.08
N THR A 30 -9.02 25.88 -8.44
CA THR A 30 -8.14 26.84 -9.11
C THR A 30 -6.81 26.19 -9.48
N PRO A 31 -6.41 26.15 -10.75
CA PRO A 31 -5.11 25.61 -11.13
C PRO A 31 -4.00 26.42 -10.46
N ILE A 32 -3.06 25.73 -9.83
CA ILE A 32 -1.86 26.38 -9.29
C ILE A 32 -0.99 26.81 -10.45
N ALA A 33 -0.74 28.11 -10.58
CA ALA A 33 0.14 28.64 -11.61
C ALA A 33 1.55 28.05 -11.43
N GLN A 34 1.98 27.29 -12.43
CA GLN A 34 3.30 26.65 -12.48
C GLN A 34 4.31 27.62 -13.12
N ASN A 35 4.71 28.62 -12.39
CA ASN A 35 5.81 29.50 -12.80
C ASN A 35 7.12 28.79 -12.45
N GLY A 36 8.08 28.68 -13.36
CA GLY A 36 9.32 27.90 -13.27
C GLY A 36 10.27 28.14 -12.07
N SER A 37 9.82 28.81 -11.02
CA SER A 37 10.56 29.15 -9.80
C SER A 37 10.59 28.08 -8.71
N GLY A 38 9.95 26.90 -8.93
CA GLY A 38 9.83 25.87 -7.91
C GLY A 38 8.68 26.12 -6.91
N VAL A 39 8.25 25.02 -6.25
CA VAL A 39 7.11 25.01 -5.31
C VAL A 39 7.60 24.64 -3.93
N SER A 40 7.16 25.36 -2.90
CA SER A 40 7.37 25.05 -1.49
C SER A 40 6.30 25.71 -0.62
N GLY A 41 6.15 25.28 0.63
CA GLY A 41 5.13 25.78 1.54
C GLY A 41 3.74 25.21 1.27
N GLU A 42 2.69 26.01 1.50
CA GLU A 42 1.31 25.54 1.33
C GLU A 42 0.94 25.34 -0.14
N VAL A 43 0.35 24.18 -0.46
CA VAL A 43 -0.12 23.80 -1.79
C VAL A 43 -1.52 23.18 -1.73
N PHE A 44 -2.40 23.61 -2.62
CA PHE A 44 -3.76 23.06 -2.77
C PHE A 44 -4.31 23.43 -4.14
N GLY A 45 -5.45 22.83 -4.53
CA GLY A 45 -6.04 23.02 -5.87
C GLY A 45 -5.60 21.93 -6.83
N ILE A 46 -5.28 22.25 -8.07
CA ILE A 46 -5.01 21.27 -9.12
C ILE A 46 -3.64 21.46 -9.75
N TRP A 47 -2.85 20.40 -9.78
CA TRP A 47 -1.71 20.27 -10.68
C TRP A 47 -2.21 19.64 -11.98
N THR A 48 -2.21 20.42 -13.04
CA THR A 48 -2.89 20.09 -14.26
C THR A 48 -2.18 19.02 -15.08
N LYS A 49 -2.95 18.24 -15.81
CA LYS A 49 -2.52 17.13 -16.67
C LYS A 49 -1.23 17.39 -17.43
N GLY A 50 -0.29 16.46 -17.31
CA GLY A 50 0.98 16.43 -18.03
C GLY A 50 1.99 17.49 -17.61
N SER A 51 1.70 18.28 -16.58
CA SER A 51 2.63 19.30 -16.10
C SER A 51 3.83 18.73 -15.35
N VAL A 52 4.90 19.53 -15.27
CA VAL A 52 6.09 19.24 -14.45
C VAL A 52 6.14 20.21 -13.29
N VAL A 53 6.05 19.68 -12.08
CA VAL A 53 6.10 20.44 -10.82
C VAL A 53 7.44 20.21 -10.14
N ARG A 54 8.24 21.27 -9.93
CA ARG A 54 9.52 21.19 -9.19
C ARG A 54 9.31 21.61 -7.75
N VAL A 55 9.53 20.69 -6.83
CA VAL A 55 9.39 20.93 -5.39
C VAL A 55 10.77 21.24 -4.82
N THR A 56 10.95 22.48 -4.34
CA THR A 56 12.25 23.02 -3.90
C THR A 56 12.39 23.15 -2.38
N GLY A 57 11.35 22.81 -1.63
CA GLY A 57 11.30 22.77 -0.17
C GLY A 57 10.06 22.01 0.27
N ASP A 58 9.87 21.83 1.56
CA ASP A 58 8.69 21.10 2.09
C ASP A 58 7.40 21.68 1.54
N ILE A 59 6.47 20.80 1.13
CA ILE A 59 5.13 21.17 0.71
C ILE A 59 4.11 20.65 1.70
N ILE A 60 3.08 21.47 1.95
CA ILE A 60 2.04 21.21 2.94
C ILE A 60 0.68 21.39 2.26
N VAL A 61 -0.12 20.33 2.20
CA VAL A 61 -1.54 20.46 1.88
C VAL A 61 -2.26 20.85 3.17
N PRO A 62 -2.78 22.10 3.29
CA PRO A 62 -3.36 22.58 4.54
C PRO A 62 -4.60 21.79 4.95
N ALA A 63 -4.92 21.77 6.24
CA ALA A 63 -6.16 21.20 6.74
C ALA A 63 -7.37 21.85 6.04
N SER A 64 -8.40 21.06 5.74
CA SER A 64 -9.60 21.47 5.01
C SER A 64 -9.40 21.88 3.54
N LYS A 65 -8.17 21.70 3.01
CA LYS A 65 -7.87 21.89 1.59
C LYS A 65 -7.56 20.55 0.93
N SER A 66 -7.59 20.51 -0.39
CA SER A 66 -7.24 19.32 -1.18
C SER A 66 -6.25 19.70 -2.27
N LEU A 67 -5.33 18.78 -2.55
CA LEU A 67 -4.48 18.81 -3.72
C LEU A 67 -4.88 17.67 -4.66
N ILE A 68 -5.22 18.00 -5.88
CA ILE A 68 -5.47 17.07 -6.96
C ILE A 68 -4.25 17.07 -7.90
N ILE A 69 -3.68 15.91 -8.16
CA ILE A 69 -2.59 15.72 -9.11
C ILE A 69 -3.17 14.92 -10.28
N GLU A 70 -3.34 15.56 -11.42
CA GLU A 70 -3.95 14.93 -12.59
C GLU A 70 -2.97 14.00 -13.32
N GLU A 71 -3.50 13.20 -14.25
CA GLU A 71 -2.73 12.20 -14.99
C GLU A 71 -1.53 12.79 -15.73
N GLY A 72 -0.42 12.05 -15.74
CA GLY A 72 0.81 12.41 -16.41
C GLY A 72 1.62 13.52 -15.74
N VAL A 73 1.17 14.08 -14.62
CA VAL A 73 1.96 15.04 -13.84
C VAL A 73 3.23 14.37 -13.34
N THR A 74 4.37 15.08 -13.51
CA THR A 74 5.65 14.68 -12.94
C THR A 74 6.06 15.66 -11.85
N VAL A 75 6.09 15.18 -10.60
CA VAL A 75 6.54 15.93 -9.43
C VAL A 75 8.01 15.62 -9.19
N ILE A 76 8.87 16.61 -9.35
CA ILE A 76 10.32 16.46 -9.20
C ILE A 76 10.74 17.03 -7.86
N MET A 77 11.19 16.18 -6.97
CA MET A 77 11.66 16.52 -5.63
C MET A 77 13.13 16.95 -5.69
N ASP A 78 13.46 18.08 -5.08
CA ASP A 78 14.83 18.57 -4.99
C ASP A 78 15.68 17.66 -4.10
N THR A 79 16.84 17.23 -4.60
CA THR A 79 17.74 16.29 -3.91
C THR A 79 18.66 16.95 -2.89
N ILE A 80 18.76 18.28 -2.89
CA ILE A 80 19.57 19.07 -1.93
C ILE A 80 18.69 19.44 -0.73
N ALA A 81 17.54 20.05 -0.98
CA ALA A 81 16.57 20.41 0.05
C ALA A 81 15.92 19.19 0.70
N LYS A 82 15.78 18.08 -0.04
CA LYS A 82 15.14 16.82 0.41
C LYS A 82 13.78 17.03 1.03
N PRO A 83 12.84 17.65 0.30
CA PRO A 83 11.56 18.07 0.85
C PRO A 83 10.73 16.91 1.37
N GLU A 84 9.90 17.19 2.38
CA GLU A 84 8.81 16.35 2.84
C GLU A 84 7.50 16.78 2.16
N PHE A 85 6.62 15.82 1.88
CA PHE A 85 5.28 16.07 1.37
C PHE A 85 4.26 15.84 2.49
N ILE A 86 3.89 16.91 3.20
CA ILE A 86 3.00 16.88 4.35
C ILE A 86 1.55 17.03 3.88
N VAL A 87 0.67 16.14 4.34
CA VAL A 87 -0.76 16.17 3.99
C VAL A 87 -1.59 16.30 5.27
N LEU A 88 -1.99 17.54 5.59
CA LEU A 88 -2.93 17.83 6.68
C LEU A 88 -4.38 17.80 6.18
N GLY A 89 -4.60 18.16 4.93
CA GLY A 89 -5.85 18.06 4.20
C GLY A 89 -5.97 16.76 3.43
N ASN A 90 -6.45 16.82 2.18
CA ASN A 90 -6.61 15.63 1.34
C ASN A 90 -5.66 15.64 0.13
N LEU A 91 -5.25 14.47 -0.32
CA LEU A 91 -4.41 14.29 -1.50
C LEU A 91 -5.07 13.30 -2.46
N TYR A 92 -5.20 13.68 -3.71
CA TYR A 92 -5.73 12.84 -4.77
C TYR A 92 -4.75 12.82 -5.95
N SER A 93 -3.93 11.77 -6.02
CA SER A 93 -3.06 11.50 -7.16
C SER A 93 -3.80 10.58 -8.14
N MET A 94 -4.19 11.12 -9.27
CA MET A 94 -5.14 10.52 -10.22
C MET A 94 -4.48 10.30 -11.58
N GLY A 95 -3.55 9.35 -11.63
CA GLY A 95 -2.93 8.92 -12.88
C GLY A 95 -3.82 8.01 -13.72
N SER A 96 -3.33 7.61 -14.88
CA SER A 96 -3.89 6.54 -15.69
C SER A 96 -2.80 5.54 -16.09
N ALA A 97 -3.17 4.36 -16.58
CA ALA A 97 -2.20 3.36 -17.02
C ALA A 97 -1.30 3.89 -18.14
N ALA A 98 -1.86 4.72 -19.04
CA ALA A 98 -1.12 5.34 -20.14
C ALA A 98 -0.30 6.57 -19.70
N SER A 99 -0.72 7.25 -18.65
CA SER A 99 -0.13 8.51 -18.17
C SER A 99 -0.10 8.55 -16.64
N PRO A 100 0.76 7.75 -15.99
CA PRO A 100 0.84 7.71 -14.54
C PRO A 100 1.36 9.05 -13.99
N VAL A 101 0.91 9.39 -12.78
CA VAL A 101 1.56 10.43 -12.00
C VAL A 101 2.92 9.91 -11.53
N LYS A 102 3.96 10.75 -11.56
CA LYS A 102 5.30 10.39 -11.06
C LYS A 102 5.74 11.34 -9.97
N ILE A 103 6.07 10.82 -8.80
CA ILE A 103 6.73 11.55 -7.71
C ILE A 103 8.15 11.01 -7.61
N THR A 104 9.12 11.78 -8.09
CA THR A 104 10.48 11.32 -8.37
C THR A 104 11.50 12.44 -8.18
N VAL A 105 12.71 12.22 -8.64
CA VAL A 105 13.83 13.21 -8.67
C VAL A 105 14.23 13.51 -10.11
N GLU A 106 15.10 14.47 -10.33
CA GLU A 106 15.65 14.78 -11.66
C GLU A 106 16.30 13.54 -12.29
N GLU A 107 16.25 13.44 -13.61
CA GLU A 107 16.66 12.25 -14.37
C GLU A 107 18.11 11.82 -14.11
N ASN A 108 19.02 12.79 -14.01
CA ASN A 108 20.43 12.52 -13.72
C ASN A 108 20.66 11.85 -12.36
N TYR A 109 19.72 11.94 -11.42
CA TYR A 109 19.78 11.25 -10.12
C TYR A 109 19.10 9.87 -10.14
N ARG A 110 18.35 9.51 -11.19
CA ARG A 110 17.67 8.21 -11.30
C ARG A 110 18.63 7.08 -11.71
N THR A 111 19.67 6.86 -10.92
CA THR A 111 20.72 5.88 -11.20
C THR A 111 20.65 4.67 -10.27
N ALA A 112 21.32 3.59 -10.64
CA ALA A 112 21.44 2.40 -9.80
C ALA A 112 22.11 2.72 -8.44
N ALA A 113 23.08 3.62 -8.40
CA ALA A 113 23.76 4.05 -7.19
C ALA A 113 22.84 4.80 -6.22
N ASN A 114 21.82 5.45 -6.73
CA ASN A 114 20.89 6.27 -5.96
C ASN A 114 19.60 5.55 -5.50
N LYS A 115 19.43 4.27 -5.83
CA LYS A 115 18.21 3.50 -5.47
C LYS A 115 17.82 3.60 -4.00
N TYR A 116 18.79 3.77 -3.11
CA TYR A 116 18.53 3.91 -1.67
C TYR A 116 19.17 5.19 -1.11
N GLY A 117 19.26 6.23 -1.96
CA GLY A 117 20.02 7.45 -1.72
C GLY A 117 19.35 8.44 -0.78
N LYS A 118 18.11 8.24 -0.33
CA LYS A 118 17.38 9.16 0.53
C LYS A 118 17.30 10.56 -0.09
N LEU A 119 16.90 10.65 -1.34
CA LEU A 119 17.01 11.87 -2.12
C LEU A 119 15.91 12.90 -1.81
N TRP A 120 14.82 12.49 -1.20
CA TRP A 120 13.75 13.32 -0.65
C TRP A 120 13.06 12.57 0.50
N GLY A 121 12.13 13.20 1.19
CA GLY A 121 11.39 12.58 2.29
C GLY A 121 10.40 11.50 1.83
N GLY A 122 9.15 11.68 2.17
CA GLY A 122 8.01 10.83 1.82
C GLY A 122 6.71 11.62 1.89
N ILE A 123 5.59 10.96 1.61
CA ILE A 123 4.24 11.51 1.77
C ILE A 123 3.78 11.20 3.19
N LEU A 124 3.59 12.24 4.01
CA LEU A 124 3.26 12.12 5.42
C LEU A 124 1.86 12.70 5.70
N ALA A 125 0.85 11.81 5.76
CA ALA A 125 -0.54 12.18 5.95
C ALA A 125 -0.93 12.11 7.44
N ALA A 126 -1.22 13.29 7.99
CA ALA A 126 -1.57 13.50 9.39
C ALA A 126 -2.96 12.95 9.78
N THR A 127 -3.27 12.95 11.07
CA THR A 127 -4.57 12.53 11.59
C THR A 127 -5.75 13.38 11.11
N SER A 128 -5.49 14.56 10.57
CA SER A 128 -6.50 15.43 9.95
C SER A 128 -6.78 15.11 8.47
N CYS A 129 -5.94 14.31 7.81
CA CYS A 129 -6.15 13.86 6.44
C CYS A 129 -7.30 12.84 6.40
N THR A 130 -8.45 13.23 5.85
CA THR A 130 -9.64 12.39 5.81
C THR A 130 -9.70 11.45 4.62
N GLU A 131 -9.08 11.82 3.51
CA GLU A 131 -9.02 11.01 2.28
C GLU A 131 -7.66 11.15 1.61
N LEU A 132 -7.06 10.03 1.24
CA LEU A 132 -5.85 9.97 0.44
C LEU A 132 -6.02 8.93 -0.66
N LEU A 133 -5.79 9.34 -1.90
CA LEU A 133 -5.83 8.51 -3.10
C LEU A 133 -4.48 8.53 -3.80
N LEU A 134 -3.96 7.35 -4.10
CA LEU A 134 -2.89 7.15 -5.07
C LEU A 134 -3.40 6.14 -6.12
N ASP A 135 -3.77 6.62 -7.28
CA ASP A 135 -4.18 5.79 -8.41
C ASP A 135 -3.21 5.97 -9.59
N ASN A 136 -2.68 4.87 -10.11
CA ASN A 136 -1.67 4.89 -11.17
C ASN A 136 -0.54 5.89 -10.88
N THR A 137 0.05 5.79 -9.67
CA THR A 137 1.10 6.69 -9.19
C THR A 137 2.42 5.94 -8.97
N ILE A 138 3.52 6.49 -9.47
CA ILE A 138 4.88 5.98 -9.26
C ILE A 138 5.57 6.85 -8.21
N ILE A 139 6.03 6.25 -7.12
CA ILE A 139 6.73 6.92 -6.03
C ILE A 139 8.09 6.26 -5.85
N GLU A 140 9.17 7.04 -5.97
CA GLU A 140 10.52 6.48 -6.01
C GLU A 140 11.60 7.43 -5.49
N TYR A 141 12.77 6.85 -5.11
CA TYR A 141 14.00 7.53 -4.67
C TYR A 141 13.89 8.36 -3.37
N GLY A 142 12.87 8.15 -2.56
CA GLY A 142 12.68 8.84 -1.29
C GLY A 142 13.26 8.10 -0.07
N GLY A 143 12.71 8.38 1.09
CA GLY A 143 13.11 7.78 2.36
C GLY A 143 14.21 8.58 3.07
N GLY A 144 14.18 9.91 2.94
CA GLY A 144 15.06 10.83 3.64
C GLY A 144 14.99 10.66 5.15
N ALA A 145 16.11 10.83 5.84
CA ALA A 145 16.10 10.85 7.29
C ALA A 145 15.64 12.23 7.79
N THR A 146 14.74 12.21 8.78
CA THR A 146 14.31 13.41 9.48
C THR A 146 15.46 14.05 10.28
N THR A 147 15.35 15.35 10.51
CA THR A 147 16.23 16.13 11.36
C THR A 147 15.41 16.94 12.35
N GLU A 148 16.01 17.58 13.34
CA GLU A 148 15.30 18.52 14.22
C GLU A 148 14.67 19.70 13.46
N ALA A 149 15.19 19.98 12.26
CA ALA A 149 14.64 21.03 11.38
C ALA A 149 13.49 20.56 10.51
N SER A 150 13.28 19.25 10.36
CA SER A 150 12.21 18.67 9.52
C SER A 150 10.84 19.14 9.96
N THR A 151 9.98 19.46 8.98
CA THR A 151 8.61 19.91 9.23
C THR A 151 7.81 18.84 9.96
N SER A 152 7.97 17.56 9.59
CA SER A 152 7.32 16.44 10.25
C SER A 152 7.67 16.34 11.74
N VAL A 153 8.94 16.55 12.11
CA VAL A 153 9.38 16.53 13.53
C VAL A 153 8.77 17.69 14.30
N LYS A 154 8.85 18.92 13.76
CA LYS A 154 8.28 20.12 14.38
C LYS A 154 6.75 20.03 14.57
N MET A 155 6.07 19.36 13.68
CA MET A 155 4.61 19.19 13.72
C MET A 155 4.17 17.94 14.50
N GLY A 156 5.09 17.16 15.05
CA GLY A 156 4.76 15.92 15.77
C GLY A 156 4.19 14.81 14.91
N LEU A 157 4.57 14.77 13.61
CA LEU A 157 4.09 13.79 12.65
C LEU A 157 5.03 12.58 12.57
N TYR A 158 4.51 11.47 12.04
CA TYR A 158 5.22 10.20 11.95
C TYR A 158 5.82 9.85 13.31
N LYS A 159 6.99 9.40 13.44
CA LYS A 159 7.60 9.09 14.74
C LYS A 159 8.01 10.34 15.54
N ALA A 160 7.79 11.55 15.01
CA ALA A 160 8.12 12.84 15.63
C ALA A 160 9.56 12.91 16.21
N LYS A 161 10.51 12.28 15.52
CA LYS A 161 11.86 12.07 16.02
C LYS A 161 12.87 12.29 14.91
N SER A 162 13.94 12.99 15.23
CA SER A 162 15.10 13.18 14.35
C SER A 162 15.86 11.87 14.12
N GLY A 163 16.39 11.69 12.90
CA GLY A 163 17.16 10.52 12.50
C GLY A 163 16.34 9.33 11.97
N GLU A 164 15.02 9.40 12.00
CA GLU A 164 14.16 8.36 11.44
C GLU A 164 14.09 8.48 9.90
N ASN A 165 14.16 7.37 9.20
CA ASN A 165 13.91 7.36 7.76
C ASN A 165 12.40 7.46 7.51
N THR A 166 11.96 8.38 6.65
CA THR A 166 10.56 8.49 6.27
C THR A 166 10.15 7.33 5.35
N PRO A 167 8.94 6.79 5.50
CA PRO A 167 8.38 5.86 4.51
C PRO A 167 7.98 6.61 3.24
N ALA A 168 7.74 5.87 2.15
CA ALA A 168 7.16 6.47 0.96
C ALA A 168 5.77 7.05 1.24
N LEU A 169 4.98 6.36 2.10
CA LEU A 169 3.66 6.78 2.53
C LEU A 169 3.45 6.47 4.01
N TRP A 170 3.18 7.50 4.80
CA TRP A 170 2.61 7.39 6.14
C TRP A 170 1.18 7.91 6.15
N PHE A 171 0.26 7.16 6.76
CA PHE A 171 -1.13 7.55 6.93
C PHE A 171 -1.59 7.22 8.34
N SER A 172 -2.29 8.15 9.02
CA SER A 172 -2.51 8.03 10.47
C SER A 172 -3.91 8.37 10.96
N ASN A 173 -4.89 8.63 10.07
CA ASN A 173 -6.25 8.94 10.47
C ASN A 173 -7.10 7.67 10.63
N VAL A 174 -7.45 7.30 11.85
CA VAL A 174 -8.30 6.12 12.14
C VAL A 174 -9.70 6.18 11.53
N LYS A 175 -10.22 7.37 11.24
CA LYS A 175 -11.52 7.59 10.59
C LYS A 175 -11.39 7.86 9.09
N GLY A 176 -10.17 8.06 8.62
CA GLY A 176 -9.88 8.40 7.24
C GLY A 176 -9.98 7.21 6.28
N LYS A 177 -9.87 7.51 5.01
CA LYS A 177 -9.87 6.54 3.92
C LYS A 177 -8.56 6.66 3.14
N LEU A 178 -7.89 5.55 2.94
CA LEU A 178 -6.71 5.42 2.11
C LEU A 178 -6.99 4.42 0.99
N VAL A 179 -6.87 4.86 -0.25
CA VAL A 179 -6.92 4.00 -1.42
C VAL A 179 -5.62 4.14 -2.20
N VAL A 180 -4.94 3.02 -2.38
CA VAL A 180 -3.74 2.92 -3.22
C VAL A 180 -3.99 1.81 -4.23
N THR A 181 -4.08 2.17 -5.51
CA THR A 181 -4.36 1.20 -6.56
C THR A 181 -3.50 1.45 -7.79
N ASN A 182 -3.16 0.38 -8.51
CA ASN A 182 -2.39 0.43 -9.77
C ASN A 182 -1.05 1.20 -9.65
N SER A 183 -0.52 1.34 -8.45
CA SER A 183 0.61 2.21 -8.13
C SER A 183 1.91 1.45 -7.90
N THR A 184 3.05 2.13 -8.06
CA THR A 184 4.38 1.53 -7.93
C THR A 184 5.18 2.24 -6.86
N PHE A 185 5.73 1.46 -5.93
CA PHE A 185 6.64 1.90 -4.88
C PHE A 185 8.00 1.22 -5.07
N ARG A 186 9.06 2.02 -5.23
CA ARG A 186 10.40 1.47 -5.42
C ARG A 186 11.49 2.43 -4.94
N TYR A 187 12.65 1.87 -4.65
CA TYR A 187 13.89 2.62 -4.36
C TYR A 187 13.81 3.49 -3.10
N PHE A 188 13.13 2.99 -2.08
CA PHE A 188 13.13 3.57 -0.74
C PHE A 188 14.12 2.84 0.16
N ARG A 189 14.78 3.60 1.05
CA ARG A 189 15.80 3.05 1.94
C ARG A 189 15.23 2.20 3.06
N ASP A 190 14.04 2.54 3.53
CA ASP A 190 13.34 1.88 4.62
C ASP A 190 11.97 1.38 4.14
N ASP A 191 10.95 1.36 4.98
CA ASP A 191 9.61 0.88 4.65
C ASP A 191 8.98 1.68 3.51
N CYS A 192 8.24 1.02 2.61
CA CYS A 192 7.45 1.74 1.63
C CYS A 192 6.23 2.39 2.28
N THR A 193 5.51 1.67 3.15
CA THR A 193 4.36 2.26 3.82
C THR A 193 4.40 2.01 5.32
N TYR A 194 3.80 2.95 6.08
CA TYR A 194 3.62 2.84 7.52
C TYR A 194 2.24 3.39 7.87
N ILE A 195 1.28 2.49 8.14
CA ILE A 195 -0.14 2.83 8.22
C ILE A 195 -0.64 2.62 9.65
N GLU A 196 -1.10 3.71 10.27
CA GLU A 196 -1.50 3.77 11.68
C GLU A 196 -2.97 4.17 11.86
N GLY A 197 -3.84 3.65 11.03
CA GLY A 197 -5.29 3.85 11.12
C GLY A 197 -5.96 4.02 9.78
N GLY A 198 -7.28 3.84 9.76
CA GLY A 198 -8.15 4.13 8.63
C GLY A 198 -8.80 2.90 7.99
N LYS A 199 -9.66 3.21 7.01
CA LYS A 199 -10.26 2.26 6.06
C LYS A 199 -9.38 2.23 4.83
N ILE A 200 -8.85 1.06 4.47
CA ILE A 200 -7.69 0.96 3.59
C ILE A 200 -7.94 -0.06 2.49
N ILE A 201 -7.68 0.34 1.25
CA ILE A 201 -7.59 -0.57 0.10
C ILE A 201 -6.21 -0.40 -0.54
N PHE A 202 -5.45 -1.49 -0.60
CA PHE A 202 -4.26 -1.62 -1.45
C PHE A 202 -4.53 -2.67 -2.52
N SER A 203 -4.64 -2.28 -3.79
CA SER A 203 -4.95 -3.24 -4.86
C SER A 203 -4.14 -3.00 -6.13
N ASN A 204 -3.69 -4.07 -6.77
CA ASN A 204 -2.98 -4.04 -8.05
C ASN A 204 -1.68 -3.20 -8.04
N ASN A 205 -1.04 -3.06 -6.88
CA ASN A 205 0.19 -2.29 -6.76
C ASN A 205 1.44 -3.16 -6.97
N ARG A 206 2.56 -2.49 -7.26
CA ARG A 206 3.89 -3.09 -7.35
C ARG A 206 4.81 -2.50 -6.29
N PHE A 207 5.39 -3.36 -5.47
CA PHE A 207 6.40 -3.02 -4.47
C PHE A 207 7.67 -3.77 -4.78
N TYR A 208 8.74 -3.09 -5.19
CA TYR A 208 9.99 -3.77 -5.51
C TYR A 208 11.22 -2.91 -5.25
N SER A 209 12.37 -3.55 -5.10
CA SER A 209 13.62 -2.88 -4.77
C SER A 209 13.46 -1.97 -3.54
N THR A 210 12.75 -2.47 -2.49
CA THR A 210 12.45 -1.72 -1.28
C THR A 210 13.41 -2.08 -0.17
N GLY A 211 13.88 -1.07 0.54
CA GLY A 211 14.68 -1.21 1.75
C GLY A 211 16.15 -1.59 1.56
N LEU A 212 16.95 -1.01 2.42
CA LEU A 212 18.33 -1.37 2.69
C LEU A 212 18.54 -1.57 4.20
N VAL A 213 17.78 -0.84 5.02
CA VAL A 213 17.81 -0.91 6.50
C VAL A 213 16.55 -1.61 7.02
N GLY A 214 15.36 -1.07 6.74
CA GLY A 214 14.05 -1.68 6.93
C GLY A 214 13.59 -2.35 5.64
N GLY A 215 12.41 -1.99 5.13
CA GLY A 215 11.96 -2.33 3.79
C GLY A 215 10.79 -3.28 3.75
N GLU A 216 9.83 -3.08 4.62
CA GLU A 216 8.49 -3.61 4.47
C GLU A 216 7.80 -2.97 3.25
N GLY A 217 7.05 -3.79 2.49
CA GLY A 217 6.17 -3.28 1.44
C GLY A 217 4.99 -2.55 2.06
N ILE A 218 4.13 -3.27 2.76
CA ILE A 218 2.99 -2.70 3.51
C ILE A 218 3.15 -3.03 5.00
N ASN A 219 3.21 -1.98 5.83
CA ASN A 219 3.34 -2.08 7.29
C ASN A 219 2.07 -1.52 7.95
N ILE A 220 1.22 -2.41 8.48
CA ILE A 220 -0.04 -2.08 9.15
C ILE A 220 0.16 -2.06 10.66
N LYS A 221 -0.47 -1.09 11.32
CA LYS A 221 -0.51 -0.91 12.78
C LYS A 221 -1.95 -0.90 13.30
N SER A 222 -2.14 -0.68 14.61
CA SER A 222 -3.46 -0.56 15.23
C SER A 222 -4.30 0.56 14.58
N GLY A 223 -5.63 0.46 14.68
CA GLY A 223 -6.57 1.42 14.11
C GLY A 223 -6.94 1.18 12.64
N CYS A 224 -6.47 0.09 12.02
CA CYS A 224 -6.64 -0.18 10.60
C CYS A 224 -7.69 -1.25 10.31
N LEU A 225 -8.57 -0.98 9.34
CA LEU A 225 -9.33 -2.00 8.61
C LEU A 225 -8.83 -2.00 7.16
N ALA A 226 -8.27 -3.12 6.69
CA ALA A 226 -7.57 -3.14 5.41
C ALA A 226 -7.94 -4.33 4.53
N ASP A 227 -8.17 -4.07 3.24
CA ASP A 227 -8.14 -5.06 2.17
C ASP A 227 -6.87 -4.86 1.34
N ILE A 228 -6.08 -5.94 1.19
CA ILE A 228 -4.78 -5.91 0.47
C ILE A 228 -4.81 -7.02 -0.58
N SER A 229 -4.95 -6.65 -1.86
CA SER A 229 -5.22 -7.66 -2.89
C SER A 229 -4.53 -7.39 -4.23
N TYR A 230 -4.21 -8.46 -4.93
CA TYR A 230 -3.64 -8.41 -6.29
C TYR A 230 -2.35 -7.59 -6.39
N ASN A 231 -1.60 -7.42 -5.29
CA ASN A 231 -0.33 -6.73 -5.31
C ASN A 231 0.82 -7.67 -5.68
N LEU A 232 1.81 -7.12 -6.38
CA LEU A 232 3.10 -7.75 -6.62
C LEU A 232 4.13 -7.21 -5.64
N PHE A 233 4.73 -8.08 -4.87
CA PHE A 233 5.91 -7.78 -4.05
C PHE A 233 7.11 -8.53 -4.60
N TYR A 234 8.16 -7.82 -4.99
CA TYR A 234 9.37 -8.42 -5.49
C TYR A 234 10.58 -7.96 -4.69
N ALA A 235 11.32 -8.91 -4.14
CA ALA A 235 12.58 -8.70 -3.42
C ALA A 235 12.52 -7.57 -2.39
N THR A 236 11.42 -7.50 -1.61
CA THR A 236 11.37 -6.62 -0.43
C THR A 236 12.48 -7.03 0.55
N ASN A 237 13.15 -6.04 1.15
CA ASN A 237 14.31 -6.31 1.99
C ASN A 237 13.96 -7.13 3.24
N THR A 238 12.81 -6.83 3.86
CA THR A 238 12.26 -7.57 4.99
C THR A 238 10.95 -8.25 4.58
N ASN A 239 9.79 -7.75 4.99
CA ASN A 239 8.52 -8.39 4.69
C ASN A 239 7.81 -7.72 3.50
N ALA A 240 7.07 -8.50 2.71
CA ALA A 240 6.08 -7.93 1.80
C ALA A 240 4.97 -7.28 2.61
N LEU A 241 4.42 -8.00 3.60
CA LEU A 241 3.40 -7.52 4.52
C LEU A 241 3.90 -7.67 5.96
N LYS A 242 3.92 -6.57 6.70
CA LYS A 242 4.04 -6.59 8.16
C LYS A 242 2.69 -6.20 8.74
N LEU A 243 2.01 -7.18 9.31
CA LEU A 243 0.69 -7.04 9.88
C LEU A 243 0.80 -7.04 11.40
N SER A 244 0.45 -5.93 12.01
CA SER A 244 0.68 -5.68 13.43
C SER A 244 -0.49 -4.92 14.04
N ASN A 245 -0.77 -5.16 15.30
CA ASN A 245 -1.68 -4.32 16.09
C ASN A 245 -0.91 -3.50 17.14
N VAL A 246 0.38 -3.24 16.89
CA VAL A 246 1.19 -2.36 17.75
C VAL A 246 0.63 -0.94 17.71
N GLY A 247 0.55 -0.32 18.88
CA GLY A 247 -0.08 0.99 19.12
C GLY A 247 -1.34 0.84 19.97
N ASP A 248 -1.92 1.96 20.34
CA ASP A 248 -3.09 2.07 21.22
C ASP A 248 -4.37 2.51 20.48
N ARG A 249 -4.31 2.58 19.14
CA ARG A 249 -5.42 3.05 18.33
C ARG A 249 -6.50 1.99 18.17
N THR A 250 -7.74 2.43 18.09
CA THR A 250 -8.91 1.59 17.82
C THR A 250 -9.49 1.90 16.44
N PRO A 251 -10.05 0.88 15.74
CA PRO A 251 -10.25 -0.52 16.14
C PRO A 251 -8.96 -1.34 16.18
N GLN A 252 -9.03 -2.58 16.69
CA GLN A 252 -7.98 -3.59 16.46
C GLN A 252 -7.71 -3.70 14.96
N ALA A 253 -6.44 -3.81 14.59
CA ALA A 253 -6.09 -4.02 13.19
C ALA A 253 -6.73 -5.30 12.66
N HIS A 254 -7.55 -5.17 11.61
CA HIS A 254 -8.14 -6.28 10.87
C HIS A 254 -7.76 -6.18 9.40
N VAL A 255 -7.06 -7.19 8.91
CA VAL A 255 -6.50 -7.21 7.56
C VAL A 255 -6.99 -8.45 6.82
N VAL A 256 -7.63 -8.24 5.68
CA VAL A 256 -7.94 -9.31 4.71
C VAL A 256 -6.98 -9.16 3.52
N ALA A 257 -5.99 -10.07 3.42
CA ALA A 257 -4.99 -10.02 2.35
C ALA A 257 -5.13 -11.24 1.43
N TYR A 258 -5.42 -11.01 0.16
CA TYR A 258 -5.77 -12.09 -0.76
C TYR A 258 -5.27 -11.86 -2.19
N ASN A 259 -5.03 -12.95 -2.88
CA ASN A 259 -4.56 -12.92 -4.27
C ASN A 259 -3.35 -12.00 -4.49
N ASN A 260 -2.39 -11.96 -3.55
CA ASN A 260 -1.12 -11.26 -3.74
C ASN A 260 -0.04 -12.24 -4.25
N THR A 261 0.91 -11.74 -5.02
CA THR A 261 2.10 -12.48 -5.46
C THR A 261 3.34 -11.90 -4.79
N MET A 262 4.07 -12.73 -4.06
CA MET A 262 5.26 -12.36 -3.30
C MET A 262 6.45 -13.20 -3.79
N LEU A 263 7.44 -12.53 -4.36
CA LEU A 263 8.59 -13.16 -5.01
C LEU A 263 9.89 -12.69 -4.36
N ASN A 264 10.80 -13.60 -4.04
CA ASN A 264 12.14 -13.31 -3.55
C ASN A 264 12.18 -12.37 -2.32
N THR A 265 11.15 -12.42 -1.45
CA THR A 265 11.06 -11.51 -0.31
C THR A 265 11.86 -11.97 0.90
N GLY A 266 12.48 -11.02 1.63
CA GLY A 266 13.12 -11.25 2.93
C GLY A 266 14.58 -11.73 2.90
N TRP A 267 15.19 -11.92 1.76
CA TRP A 267 16.53 -12.49 1.66
C TRP A 267 17.67 -11.48 1.88
N ARG A 268 17.45 -10.23 1.52
CA ARG A 268 18.51 -9.19 1.60
C ARG A 268 18.81 -8.73 3.02
N ARG A 269 17.91 -9.02 3.97
CA ARG A 269 18.11 -8.80 5.41
C ARG A 269 17.71 -10.04 6.21
N PRO A 270 18.54 -11.08 6.26
CA PRO A 270 18.22 -12.38 6.84
C PRO A 270 18.23 -12.35 8.38
N THR A 271 17.40 -11.52 8.99
CA THR A 271 17.20 -11.44 10.45
C THR A 271 16.04 -12.34 10.91
N ALA A 272 15.71 -12.33 12.20
CA ALA A 272 14.59 -13.10 12.75
C ALA A 272 13.24 -12.73 12.09
N LYS A 273 13.03 -11.43 11.82
CA LYS A 273 11.95 -10.93 10.98
C LYS A 273 12.40 -11.01 9.53
N GLY A 274 11.68 -10.93 8.58
CA GLY A 274 12.05 -11.02 7.17
C GLY A 274 11.41 -12.24 6.54
N GLY A 275 10.74 -12.03 5.44
CA GLY A 275 9.99 -13.04 4.75
C GLY A 275 8.89 -12.42 3.94
N SER A 276 7.77 -13.12 3.75
CA SER A 276 6.66 -12.55 3.01
C SER A 276 5.67 -11.86 3.94
N VAL A 277 5.11 -12.59 4.90
CA VAL A 277 4.16 -12.02 5.87
C VAL A 277 4.72 -12.19 7.28
N TRP A 278 4.75 -11.10 8.04
CA TRP A 278 5.05 -11.09 9.45
C TRP A 278 3.80 -10.72 10.25
N LEU A 279 3.43 -11.56 11.22
CA LEU A 279 2.27 -11.39 12.10
C LEU A 279 2.73 -11.11 13.52
N GLU A 280 2.24 -10.02 14.13
CA GLU A 280 2.59 -9.67 15.51
C GLU A 280 1.47 -8.93 16.24
N ALA A 281 1.57 -8.91 17.59
CA ALA A 281 0.80 -8.05 18.48
C ALA A 281 -0.73 -8.15 18.29
N THR A 282 -1.23 -9.37 18.26
CA THR A 282 -2.68 -9.65 18.21
C THR A 282 -3.41 -9.04 16.98
N VAL A 283 -2.71 -8.83 15.86
CA VAL A 283 -3.40 -8.47 14.62
C VAL A 283 -4.42 -9.53 14.25
N TYR A 284 -5.62 -9.15 13.85
CA TYR A 284 -6.58 -10.06 13.24
C TYR A 284 -6.32 -10.11 11.74
N ALA A 285 -5.76 -11.22 11.25
CA ALA A 285 -5.34 -11.40 9.87
C ALA A 285 -6.07 -12.54 9.19
N GLU A 286 -6.65 -12.27 8.04
CA GLU A 286 -7.25 -13.26 7.16
C GLU A 286 -6.48 -13.27 5.83
N LEU A 287 -5.78 -14.38 5.54
CA LEU A 287 -4.92 -14.51 4.37
C LEU A 287 -5.44 -15.62 3.47
N TYR A 288 -5.75 -15.27 2.21
CA TYR A 288 -6.32 -16.21 1.23
C TYR A 288 -5.62 -16.10 -0.12
N ASN A 289 -5.41 -17.21 -0.79
CA ASN A 289 -4.99 -17.27 -2.19
C ASN A 289 -3.67 -16.50 -2.49
N ASN A 290 -2.77 -16.36 -1.51
CA ASN A 290 -1.50 -15.68 -1.74
C ASN A 290 -0.47 -16.64 -2.35
N LEU A 291 0.33 -16.15 -3.30
CA LEU A 291 1.40 -16.90 -3.94
C LEU A 291 2.74 -16.47 -3.38
N PHE A 292 3.48 -17.42 -2.84
CA PHE A 292 4.82 -17.26 -2.29
C PHE A 292 5.81 -18.05 -3.15
N ALA A 293 6.66 -17.38 -3.92
CA ALA A 293 7.69 -18.07 -4.71
C ALA A 293 9.08 -17.56 -4.35
N ASN A 294 9.97 -18.49 -4.04
CA ASN A 294 11.33 -18.24 -3.60
C ASN A 294 11.42 -17.27 -2.42
N THR A 295 10.46 -17.31 -1.51
CA THR A 295 10.41 -16.40 -0.35
C THR A 295 11.12 -17.03 0.84
N ARG A 296 11.56 -16.18 1.76
CA ARG A 296 12.21 -16.60 2.99
C ARG A 296 11.15 -16.96 3.99
N PHE A 297 10.30 -17.54 4.21
CA PHE A 297 9.37 -18.03 5.24
C PHE A 297 7.89 -18.15 4.81
N GLY A 298 7.40 -17.46 3.84
CA GLY A 298 5.95 -17.39 3.62
C GLY A 298 5.25 -16.61 4.74
N ILE A 299 4.45 -17.25 5.58
CA ILE A 299 3.77 -16.63 6.72
C ILE A 299 4.51 -16.98 8.02
N LYS A 300 4.97 -15.96 8.73
CA LYS A 300 5.70 -16.11 9.98
C LYS A 300 5.10 -15.26 11.09
N ARG A 301 5.04 -15.80 12.32
CA ARG A 301 4.51 -15.10 13.50
C ARG A 301 5.57 -14.75 14.52
N ASP A 302 5.32 -13.72 15.31
CA ASP A 302 6.04 -13.45 16.54
C ASP A 302 5.56 -14.42 17.63
N LEU A 303 6.47 -15.23 18.18
CA LEU A 303 6.10 -16.21 19.21
C LEU A 303 5.77 -15.60 20.58
N LYS A 304 6.26 -14.37 20.83
CA LYS A 304 6.01 -13.67 22.13
C LYS A 304 4.67 -12.92 22.09
N LEU A 305 4.36 -12.34 20.96
CA LEU A 305 3.14 -11.56 20.74
C LEU A 305 2.54 -11.94 19.39
N PRO A 306 1.96 -13.14 19.26
CA PRO A 306 1.43 -13.63 18.00
C PRO A 306 0.19 -12.84 17.54
N GLU A 307 -0.30 -13.20 16.37
CA GLU A 307 -1.58 -12.72 15.85
C GLU A 307 -2.76 -13.13 16.73
N ASP A 308 -3.91 -12.51 16.51
CA ASP A 308 -5.17 -12.92 17.14
C ASP A 308 -5.51 -14.37 16.73
N LYS A 309 -5.93 -15.18 17.70
CA LYS A 309 -6.30 -16.59 17.46
C LYS A 309 -7.48 -16.83 16.51
N ARG A 310 -8.26 -15.77 16.20
CA ARG A 310 -9.32 -15.81 15.18
C ARG A 310 -8.77 -15.73 13.76
N SER A 311 -7.48 -15.42 13.58
CA SER A 311 -6.86 -15.29 12.27
C SER A 311 -7.00 -16.55 11.43
N ILE A 312 -7.17 -16.36 10.12
CA ILE A 312 -7.48 -17.42 9.16
C ILE A 312 -6.44 -17.41 8.03
N PHE A 313 -5.91 -18.58 7.72
CA PHE A 313 -4.93 -18.75 6.63
C PHE A 313 -5.40 -19.92 5.75
N LYS A 314 -5.61 -19.67 4.44
CA LYS A 314 -6.15 -20.68 3.52
C LYS A 314 -5.68 -20.50 2.09
N ASN A 315 -5.56 -21.63 1.39
CA ASN A 315 -5.44 -21.69 -0.06
C ASN A 315 -4.26 -20.88 -0.62
N SER A 316 -3.13 -20.81 0.08
CA SER A 316 -1.92 -20.18 -0.43
C SER A 316 -1.05 -21.20 -1.17
N LEU A 317 -0.24 -20.74 -2.13
CA LEU A 317 0.72 -21.58 -2.86
C LEU A 317 2.14 -21.20 -2.48
N TYR A 318 2.96 -22.22 -2.26
CA TYR A 318 4.38 -22.11 -1.92
C TYR A 318 5.23 -22.82 -2.95
N TYR A 319 6.18 -22.10 -3.52
CA TYR A 319 7.16 -22.61 -4.48
C TYR A 319 8.58 -22.26 -4.04
N GLY A 320 9.50 -23.22 -4.11
CA GLY A 320 10.94 -23.02 -3.92
C GLY A 320 11.72 -23.63 -5.06
N TYR A 321 12.54 -22.82 -5.75
CA TYR A 321 13.45 -23.31 -6.79
C TYR A 321 14.55 -24.22 -6.23
N SER A 322 15.02 -23.96 -5.02
CA SER A 322 16.01 -24.76 -4.30
C SER A 322 15.44 -25.42 -3.06
N GLN A 323 16.01 -26.53 -2.63
CA GLN A 323 15.64 -27.19 -1.38
C GLN A 323 15.80 -26.27 -0.17
N ALA A 324 16.86 -25.47 -0.14
CA ALA A 324 17.09 -24.48 0.91
C ALA A 324 15.95 -23.46 1.01
N THR A 325 15.32 -23.10 -0.10
CA THR A 325 14.13 -22.22 -0.11
C THR A 325 12.90 -22.98 0.37
N VAL A 326 12.69 -24.22 -0.08
CA VAL A 326 11.57 -25.07 0.36
C VAL A 326 11.58 -25.26 1.87
N ASP A 327 12.76 -25.53 2.45
CA ASP A 327 12.93 -25.76 3.90
C ASP A 327 12.58 -24.52 4.74
N GLN A 328 12.67 -23.29 4.15
CA GLN A 328 12.34 -22.04 4.87
C GLN A 328 10.85 -21.90 5.18
N PHE A 329 9.98 -22.34 4.29
CA PHE A 329 8.54 -22.13 4.45
C PHE A 329 7.79 -23.38 4.97
N GLN A 330 8.50 -24.47 5.31
CA GLN A 330 7.83 -25.61 5.92
C GLN A 330 7.18 -25.23 7.25
N PRO A 331 5.92 -25.58 7.49
CA PRO A 331 5.21 -25.26 8.72
C PRO A 331 5.92 -25.79 9.96
N LYS A 332 6.06 -24.92 10.96
CA LYS A 332 6.61 -25.23 12.29
C LYS A 332 6.06 -24.20 13.29
N THR A 333 6.60 -24.14 14.51
CA THR A 333 6.06 -23.29 15.60
C THR A 333 5.84 -21.83 15.18
N ASP A 334 6.79 -21.25 14.46
CA ASP A 334 6.77 -19.84 14.04
C ASP A 334 6.43 -19.64 12.55
N ILE A 335 6.40 -20.71 11.75
CA ILE A 335 6.02 -20.68 10.33
C ILE A 335 4.62 -21.28 10.20
N VAL A 336 3.71 -20.48 9.71
CA VAL A 336 2.28 -20.82 9.67
C VAL A 336 1.92 -21.49 8.36
N GLY A 337 1.34 -22.69 8.44
CA GLY A 337 0.65 -23.33 7.32
C GLY A 337 -0.84 -23.05 7.40
N GLY A 338 -1.48 -22.82 6.26
CA GLY A 338 -2.93 -22.62 6.13
C GLY A 338 -3.67 -23.90 5.72
N THR A 339 -4.99 -23.85 5.89
CA THR A 339 -5.87 -24.93 5.39
C THR A 339 -5.92 -24.91 3.86
N ASN A 340 -5.78 -26.06 3.22
CA ASN A 340 -5.76 -26.23 1.77
C ASN A 340 -4.62 -25.50 1.05
N ASP A 341 -3.52 -25.20 1.75
CA ASP A 341 -2.34 -24.65 1.12
C ASP A 341 -1.74 -25.67 0.13
N VAL A 342 -1.25 -25.15 -1.00
CA VAL A 342 -0.49 -25.90 -1.99
C VAL A 342 0.97 -25.79 -1.62
N ILE A 343 1.45 -26.68 -0.77
CA ILE A 343 2.82 -26.70 -0.23
C ILE A 343 3.48 -28.04 -0.52
N GLY A 344 4.66 -28.00 -1.14
CA GLY A 344 5.49 -29.17 -1.45
C GLY A 344 6.64 -29.33 -0.47
N LYS A 345 7.34 -30.47 -0.56
CA LYS A 345 8.53 -30.79 0.25
C LYS A 345 9.83 -30.81 -0.56
N LEU A 346 9.73 -30.83 -1.88
CA LEU A 346 10.89 -30.91 -2.77
C LEU A 346 11.03 -29.63 -3.60
N ALA A 347 12.25 -29.29 -3.93
CA ALA A 347 12.56 -28.21 -4.85
C ALA A 347 11.84 -28.39 -6.20
N GLY A 348 11.26 -27.31 -6.72
CA GLY A 348 10.55 -27.32 -8.00
C GLY A 348 9.09 -27.81 -7.94
N GLU A 349 8.63 -28.35 -6.80
CA GLU A 349 7.21 -28.69 -6.65
C GLU A 349 6.31 -27.45 -6.66
N ASN A 350 5.11 -27.61 -7.19
CA ASN A 350 4.07 -26.57 -7.26
C ASN A 350 4.48 -25.35 -8.12
N ASP A 351 5.13 -25.61 -9.26
CA ASP A 351 5.54 -24.56 -10.18
C ASP A 351 4.34 -23.67 -10.60
N PRO A 352 4.40 -22.36 -10.30
CA PRO A 352 3.38 -21.41 -10.73
C PRO A 352 3.34 -21.18 -12.24
N LYS A 353 4.34 -21.63 -13.00
CA LYS A 353 4.44 -21.51 -14.46
C LYS A 353 4.12 -20.10 -14.95
N PHE A 354 4.90 -19.12 -14.50
CA PHE A 354 4.77 -17.76 -14.99
C PHE A 354 5.08 -17.66 -16.49
N ALA A 355 4.38 -16.80 -17.19
CA ALA A 355 4.51 -16.63 -18.65
C ALA A 355 5.91 -16.18 -19.07
N ASN A 356 6.52 -15.28 -18.29
CA ASN A 356 7.90 -14.79 -18.54
C ASN A 356 8.55 -14.32 -17.24
N TYR A 357 8.82 -15.22 -16.32
CA TYR A 357 9.63 -14.94 -15.12
C TYR A 357 10.54 -16.11 -14.81
N PRO A 358 11.87 -15.94 -14.80
CA PRO A 358 12.80 -17.02 -14.50
C PRO A 358 12.82 -17.32 -12.99
N LEU A 359 12.20 -18.44 -12.60
CA LEU A 359 12.10 -18.87 -11.20
C LEU A 359 13.44 -19.17 -10.53
N ASN A 360 14.53 -19.30 -11.31
CA ASN A 360 15.90 -19.44 -10.82
C ASN A 360 16.61 -18.08 -10.57
N THR A 361 15.89 -16.96 -10.63
CA THR A 361 16.45 -15.65 -10.30
C THR A 361 17.02 -15.65 -8.89
N ALA A 362 18.22 -15.07 -8.70
CA ALA A 362 18.85 -14.95 -7.39
C ALA A 362 17.90 -14.26 -6.40
N THR A 363 17.71 -14.88 -5.24
CA THR A 363 16.69 -14.45 -4.27
C THR A 363 17.02 -13.11 -3.61
N ASP A 364 18.28 -12.69 -3.63
CA ASP A 364 18.77 -11.41 -3.10
C ASP A 364 18.90 -10.31 -4.15
N ASN A 365 18.59 -10.59 -5.42
CA ASN A 365 18.60 -9.59 -6.48
C ASN A 365 17.37 -8.67 -6.39
N PRO A 366 17.52 -7.37 -6.08
CA PRO A 366 16.39 -6.45 -5.98
C PRO A 366 15.89 -5.91 -7.33
N ALA A 367 16.60 -6.19 -8.43
CA ALA A 367 16.28 -5.62 -9.73
C ALA A 367 15.10 -6.36 -10.37
N LEU A 368 13.95 -5.68 -10.45
CA LEU A 368 12.82 -6.14 -11.25
C LEU A 368 13.10 -5.82 -12.72
N ASN A 369 12.92 -6.80 -13.60
CA ASN A 369 12.88 -6.56 -15.04
C ASN A 369 11.42 -6.25 -15.43
N GLU A 370 11.17 -5.07 -15.97
CA GLU A 370 9.82 -4.63 -16.34
C GLU A 370 9.20 -5.45 -17.50
N SER A 371 10.01 -6.24 -18.22
CA SER A 371 9.52 -7.16 -19.25
C SER A 371 9.01 -8.49 -18.71
N TRP A 372 9.18 -8.77 -17.41
CA TRP A 372 8.67 -10.00 -16.82
C TRP A 372 7.14 -10.00 -16.80
N ASP A 373 6.59 -11.17 -17.13
CA ASP A 373 5.15 -11.42 -17.14
C ASP A 373 4.82 -12.52 -16.13
N PHE A 374 4.08 -12.14 -15.12
CA PHE A 374 3.70 -13.02 -14.02
C PHE A 374 2.33 -13.69 -14.19
N HIS A 375 1.71 -13.56 -15.37
CA HIS A 375 0.52 -14.34 -15.69
C HIS A 375 0.82 -15.84 -15.67
N LEU A 376 -0.17 -16.63 -15.31
CA LEU A 376 -0.05 -18.08 -15.20
C LEU A 376 -0.22 -18.73 -16.58
N LEU A 377 0.57 -19.75 -16.85
CA LEU A 377 0.38 -20.59 -18.04
C LEU A 377 -0.48 -21.81 -17.72
N PRO A 378 -1.07 -22.49 -18.75
CA PRO A 378 -1.77 -23.75 -18.57
C PRO A 378 -0.93 -24.81 -17.82
N GLY A 379 -1.55 -25.46 -16.87
CA GLY A 379 -0.88 -26.45 -15.99
C GLY A 379 -0.13 -25.85 -14.81
N SER A 380 -0.29 -24.54 -14.54
CA SER A 380 0.19 -23.92 -13.30
C SER A 380 -0.48 -24.55 -12.08
N ALA A 381 0.31 -24.79 -11.03
CA ALA A 381 -0.22 -25.29 -9.74
C ALA A 381 -1.13 -24.28 -9.02
N ALA A 382 -1.13 -23.01 -9.44
CA ALA A 382 -1.94 -21.94 -8.87
C ALA A 382 -3.37 -21.86 -9.46
N LEU A 383 -3.64 -22.52 -10.58
CA LEU A 383 -4.94 -22.46 -11.25
C LEU A 383 -6.03 -23.24 -10.50
N ASN A 384 -7.15 -22.60 -10.24
CA ASN A 384 -8.36 -23.21 -9.60
C ASN A 384 -8.09 -23.83 -8.22
N LYS A 385 -7.08 -23.34 -7.48
CA LYS A 385 -6.75 -23.79 -6.12
C LYS A 385 -7.11 -22.78 -5.03
N GLY A 386 -7.53 -21.59 -5.42
CA GLY A 386 -8.00 -20.56 -4.51
C GLY A 386 -9.46 -20.75 -4.10
N THR A 387 -9.92 -19.86 -3.23
CA THR A 387 -11.30 -19.79 -2.74
C THR A 387 -11.86 -18.39 -2.90
N THR A 388 -13.16 -18.28 -3.14
CA THR A 388 -13.89 -17.00 -3.11
C THR A 388 -14.81 -16.90 -1.89
N ALA A 389 -14.81 -17.94 -1.03
CA ALA A 389 -15.72 -18.08 0.11
C ALA A 389 -15.13 -17.38 1.37
N PHE A 390 -14.97 -16.06 1.31
CA PHE A 390 -14.63 -15.20 2.46
C PHE A 390 -15.18 -13.79 2.26
N VAL A 391 -15.20 -13.00 3.33
CA VAL A 391 -15.72 -11.63 3.32
C VAL A 391 -14.57 -10.65 3.39
N ARG A 392 -14.56 -9.66 2.51
CA ARG A 392 -13.64 -8.52 2.52
C ARG A 392 -14.11 -7.48 3.54
N ASN A 393 -13.23 -6.61 4.02
CA ASN A 393 -13.63 -5.46 4.86
C ASN A 393 -14.51 -4.48 4.07
N PHE A 394 -14.25 -4.32 2.77
CA PHE A 394 -14.94 -3.34 1.91
C PHE A 394 -15.46 -3.99 0.63
N PRO A 395 -16.45 -4.92 0.71
CA PRO A 395 -17.01 -5.57 -0.48
C PRO A 395 -17.64 -4.57 -1.45
N ASP A 396 -18.20 -3.47 -0.94
CA ASP A 396 -18.81 -2.40 -1.73
C ASP A 396 -17.79 -1.28 -2.08
N GLY A 397 -16.52 -1.43 -1.70
CA GLY A 397 -15.46 -0.47 -1.95
C GLY A 397 -15.47 0.72 -0.99
N LEU A 398 -14.59 1.69 -1.29
CA LEU A 398 -14.48 2.97 -0.58
C LEU A 398 -14.69 4.12 -1.58
N THR A 399 -15.55 5.08 -1.22
CA THR A 399 -15.69 6.32 -1.99
C THR A 399 -14.66 7.33 -1.50
N VAL A 400 -13.79 7.78 -2.41
CA VAL A 400 -12.75 8.80 -2.18
C VAL A 400 -12.85 9.84 -3.29
N ASN A 401 -12.82 11.12 -2.97
CA ASN A 401 -13.05 12.21 -3.92
C ASN A 401 -14.34 12.02 -4.76
N GLY A 402 -15.39 11.47 -4.16
CA GLY A 402 -16.66 11.19 -4.86
C GLY A 402 -16.64 9.98 -5.81
N ILE A 403 -15.52 9.33 -5.99
CA ILE A 403 -15.36 8.16 -6.87
C ILE A 403 -15.31 6.88 -6.03
N LEU A 404 -16.05 5.84 -6.45
CA LEU A 404 -16.04 4.55 -5.80
C LEU A 404 -14.84 3.71 -6.28
N TYR A 405 -13.99 3.32 -5.35
CA TYR A 405 -12.87 2.40 -5.57
C TYR A 405 -13.21 1.04 -4.98
N PRO A 406 -13.39 0.00 -5.80
CA PRO A 406 -13.74 -1.32 -5.31
C PRO A 406 -12.55 -1.98 -4.60
N SER A 407 -12.84 -2.74 -3.55
CA SER A 407 -11.94 -3.81 -3.16
C SER A 407 -12.16 -4.97 -4.14
N PRO A 408 -11.16 -5.39 -4.96
CA PRO A 408 -11.38 -6.36 -6.04
C PRO A 408 -12.01 -7.66 -5.56
N ALA A 409 -12.89 -8.27 -6.37
CA ALA A 409 -13.44 -9.57 -6.06
C ALA A 409 -12.33 -10.66 -6.04
N PRO A 410 -12.37 -11.63 -5.10
CA PRO A 410 -11.37 -12.69 -5.07
C PRO A 410 -11.46 -13.61 -6.29
N SER A 411 -10.31 -14.12 -6.74
CA SER A 411 -10.20 -15.11 -7.81
C SER A 411 -10.03 -16.52 -7.24
N VAL A 412 -10.49 -17.51 -7.99
CA VAL A 412 -10.19 -18.93 -7.72
C VAL A 412 -8.76 -19.33 -8.12
N ASN A 413 -8.02 -18.47 -8.81
CA ASN A 413 -6.61 -18.66 -9.04
C ASN A 413 -5.81 -18.05 -7.88
N ILE A 414 -4.71 -18.70 -7.50
CA ILE A 414 -3.83 -18.19 -6.45
C ILE A 414 -2.86 -17.16 -7.04
N GLY A 415 -2.62 -16.08 -6.31
CA GLY A 415 -1.74 -14.99 -6.74
C GLY A 415 -2.48 -13.83 -7.44
N ALA A 416 -1.71 -12.81 -7.81
CA ALA A 416 -2.21 -11.54 -8.34
C ALA A 416 -2.56 -11.58 -9.83
N PHE A 417 -2.05 -12.57 -10.55
CA PHE A 417 -2.16 -12.63 -12.02
C PHE A 417 -2.95 -13.87 -12.44
N GLY A 418 -3.90 -13.68 -13.32
CA GLY A 418 -4.72 -14.76 -13.86
C GLY A 418 -4.00 -15.59 -14.94
N LEU A 419 -4.75 -16.48 -15.57
CA LEU A 419 -4.29 -17.20 -16.76
C LEU A 419 -4.07 -16.20 -17.90
N LYS A 420 -2.94 -16.37 -18.63
CA LYS A 420 -2.60 -15.57 -19.81
C LYS A 420 -3.47 -15.94 -21.00
#